data_fa22d2e41d33c890ff3d7a4632ed5556
#
_entry.id   fa22d2e41d33c890ff3d7a4632ed5556
#
_cell.length_a   1.000
_cell.length_b   1.000
_cell.length_c   1.000
_cell.angle_alpha   90.00
_cell.angle_beta   90.00
_cell.angle_gamma   90.00
#
_symmetry.space_group_name_H-M   'P 1'
#
loop_
_entity.id
_entity.type
_entity.pdbx_description
1 polymer ?
#
loop_
_entity_poly.entity_id
_entity_poly.type
_entity_poly.pdbx_seq_one_letter_code
_entity_poly.pdbx_strand_id
1 'polypeptide(L)' 'MNINEILKEKGLTKYKLSKLSGVPYATLNDICNGTARIEKCSADTLYRLSKVLNVTIEDLIDDVMK' A
#
# COMPACT_ATOMS: atom_id res chain seq x y z
N MET A 1 -3.59 9.50 4.38
CA MET A 1 -4.25 8.24 4.78
C MET A 1 -3.23 7.11 4.79
N ASN A 2 -3.30 6.26 5.78
CA ASN A 2 -2.41 5.10 5.75
C ASN A 2 -3.05 3.97 4.94
N ILE A 3 -2.25 2.98 4.60
CA ILE A 3 -2.70 1.93 3.69
C ILE A 3 -3.86 1.10 4.27
N ASN A 4 -3.90 0.91 5.60
CA ASN A 4 -5.00 0.18 6.22
C ASN A 4 -6.33 0.89 6.03
N GLU A 5 -6.35 2.20 6.15
CA GLU A 5 -7.55 3.00 5.94
C GLU A 5 -8.00 2.94 4.49
N ILE A 6 -7.05 3.00 3.56
CA ILE A 6 -7.36 2.92 2.13
C ILE A 6 -7.98 1.56 1.80
N LEU A 7 -7.42 0.48 2.31
CA LEU A 7 -7.96 -0.86 2.09
C LEU A 7 -9.37 -0.98 2.65
N LYS A 8 -9.60 -0.43 3.83
CA LYS A 8 -10.92 -0.47 4.46
C LYS A 8 -11.95 0.28 3.62
N GLU A 9 -11.59 1.47 3.15
CA GLU A 9 -12.48 2.27 2.29
C GLU A 9 -12.81 1.58 0.98
N LYS A 10 -11.83 0.89 0.39
CA LYS A 10 -12.01 0.21 -0.89
C LYS A 10 -12.63 -1.17 -0.74
N GLY A 11 -12.80 -1.65 0.49
CA GLY A 11 -13.32 -2.98 0.73
C GLY A 11 -12.38 -4.08 0.28
N LEU A 12 -11.08 -3.83 0.34
CA LEU A 12 -10.05 -4.78 -0.08
C LEU A 12 -9.32 -5.37 1.11
N THR A 13 -8.89 -6.63 0.95
CA THR A 13 -8.01 -7.28 1.90
C THR A 13 -6.59 -7.21 1.40
N LYS A 14 -5.62 -7.46 2.28
CA LYS A 14 -4.21 -7.55 1.89
C LYS A 14 -4.00 -8.64 0.83
N TYR A 15 -4.68 -9.76 0.99
CA TYR A 15 -4.59 -10.87 0.05
C TYR A 15 -5.04 -10.44 -1.36
N LYS A 16 -6.19 -9.77 -1.43
CA LYS A 16 -6.73 -9.31 -2.69
C LYS A 16 -5.80 -8.28 -3.33
N LEU A 17 -5.29 -7.35 -2.53
CA LEU A 17 -4.36 -6.36 -3.02
C LEU A 17 -3.10 -7.01 -3.57
N SER A 18 -2.58 -8.03 -2.88
CA SER A 18 -1.42 -8.77 -3.36
C SER A 18 -1.68 -9.39 -4.73
N LYS A 19 -2.85 -10.00 -4.90
CA LYS A 19 -3.21 -10.61 -6.18
C LYS A 19 -3.33 -9.60 -7.31
N LEU A 20 -3.95 -8.47 -7.03
CA LEU A 20 -4.18 -7.45 -8.05
C LEU A 20 -2.93 -6.67 -8.42
N SER A 21 -2.07 -6.40 -7.45
CA SER A 21 -0.89 -5.58 -7.67
C SER A 21 0.36 -6.37 -8.04
N GLY A 22 0.37 -7.65 -7.73
CA GLY A 22 1.57 -8.46 -7.91
C GLY A 22 2.62 -8.26 -6.83
N VAL A 23 2.31 -7.47 -5.81
CA VAL A 23 3.22 -7.26 -4.68
C VAL A 23 3.07 -8.44 -3.72
N PRO A 24 4.19 -9.04 -3.24
CA PRO A 24 4.10 -10.18 -2.33
C PRO A 24 3.27 -9.87 -1.07
N TYR A 25 2.47 -10.83 -0.66
CA TYR A 25 1.64 -10.68 0.54
C TYR A 25 2.47 -10.31 1.77
N ALA A 26 3.62 -10.97 1.93
CA ALA A 26 4.50 -10.69 3.07
C ALA A 26 4.90 -9.23 3.14
N THR A 27 5.20 -8.63 1.98
CA THR A 27 5.54 -7.22 1.89
C THR A 27 4.38 -6.35 2.33
N LEU A 28 3.17 -6.65 1.86
CA LEU A 28 1.98 -5.90 2.23
C LEU A 28 1.68 -6.04 3.71
N ASN A 29 1.84 -7.24 4.23
CA ASN A 29 1.60 -7.50 5.65
C ASN A 29 2.55 -6.67 6.51
N ASP A 30 3.82 -6.60 6.12
CA ASP A 30 4.81 -5.80 6.84
C ASP A 30 4.49 -4.31 6.80
N ILE A 31 4.06 -3.82 5.65
CA ILE A 31 3.67 -2.41 5.49
C ILE A 31 2.46 -2.11 6.39
N CYS A 32 1.45 -2.98 6.36
CA CYS A 32 0.23 -2.77 7.13
C CYS A 32 0.47 -2.85 8.64
N ASN A 33 1.43 -3.67 9.05
CA ASN A 33 1.76 -3.81 10.47
C ASN A 33 2.74 -2.76 10.97
N GLY A 34 3.28 -1.93 10.08
CA GLY A 34 4.26 -0.94 10.44
C GLY A 34 5.68 -1.47 10.58
N THR A 35 5.90 -2.75 10.24
CA THR A 35 7.22 -3.37 10.28
C THR A 35 8.10 -2.86 9.15
N ALA A 36 7.50 -2.61 7.99
CA ALA A 36 8.17 -2.01 6.84
C ALA A 36 7.53 -0.66 6.56
N ARG A 37 8.35 0.32 6.21
CA ARG A 37 7.87 1.68 5.94
C ARG A 37 7.55 1.81 4.45
N ILE A 38 6.35 2.31 4.16
CA ILE A 38 5.90 2.43 2.77
C ILE A 38 6.79 3.40 1.97
N GLU A 39 7.30 4.45 2.59
CA GLU A 39 8.17 5.41 1.90
C GLU A 39 9.54 4.82 1.54
N LYS A 40 9.84 3.65 2.08
CA LYS A 40 11.08 2.93 1.76
C LYS A 40 10.89 1.93 0.64
N CYS A 41 9.67 1.73 0.19
CA CYS A 41 9.39 0.79 -0.90
C CYS A 41 9.94 1.32 -2.22
N SER A 42 10.21 0.41 -3.16
CA SER A 42 10.69 0.81 -4.48
C SER A 42 9.61 1.58 -5.23
N ALA A 43 10.03 2.38 -6.20
CA ALA A 43 9.09 3.14 -7.03
C ALA A 43 8.13 2.20 -7.75
N ASP A 44 8.60 1.03 -8.19
CA ASP A 44 7.75 0.04 -8.84
C ASP A 44 6.63 -0.44 -7.92
N THR A 45 6.97 -0.77 -6.67
CA THR A 45 5.99 -1.20 -5.67
C THR A 45 4.95 -0.12 -5.42
N LEU A 46 5.41 1.11 -5.21
CA LEU A 46 4.52 2.24 -4.97
C LEU A 46 3.60 2.49 -6.16
N TYR A 47 4.15 2.41 -7.37
CA TYR A 47 3.37 2.60 -8.59
C TYR A 47 2.25 1.55 -8.70
N ARG A 48 2.60 0.27 -8.49
CA ARG A 48 1.62 -0.82 -8.57
C ARG A 48 0.50 -0.65 -7.55
N LEU A 49 0.86 -0.31 -6.32
CA LEU A 49 -0.13 -0.10 -5.27
C LEU A 49 -1.04 1.10 -5.59
N SER A 50 -0.45 2.19 -6.08
CA SER A 50 -1.23 3.38 -6.40
C SER A 50 -2.24 3.10 -7.50
N LYS A 51 -1.86 2.31 -8.50
CA LYS A 51 -2.76 1.97 -9.61
C LYS A 51 -3.93 1.09 -9.15
N VAL A 52 -3.65 0.07 -8.35
CA VAL A 52 -4.69 -0.83 -7.87
C VAL A 52 -5.65 -0.10 -6.92
N LEU A 53 -5.09 0.73 -6.04
CA LEU A 53 -5.88 1.45 -5.05
C LEU A 53 -6.51 2.73 -5.62
N ASN A 54 -6.13 3.12 -6.83
CA ASN A 54 -6.62 4.32 -7.49
C ASN A 54 -6.37 5.58 -6.64
N VAL A 55 -5.16 5.68 -6.11
CA VAL A 55 -4.70 6.84 -5.36
C VAL A 55 -3.34 7.25 -5.89
N THR A 56 -2.88 8.44 -5.54
CA THR A 56 -1.55 8.87 -5.95
C THR A 56 -0.50 8.28 -5.02
N ILE A 57 0.76 8.27 -5.49
CA ILE A 57 1.87 7.84 -4.64
C ILE A 57 1.97 8.76 -3.43
N GLU A 58 1.74 10.06 -3.63
CA GLU A 58 1.75 11.03 -2.55
C GLU A 58 0.71 10.68 -1.48
N ASP A 59 -0.47 10.22 -1.90
CA ASP A 59 -1.51 9.81 -0.95
C ASP A 59 -1.05 8.64 -0.09
N LEU A 60 -0.29 7.71 -0.69
CA LEU A 60 0.19 6.55 0.03
C LEU A 60 1.21 6.91 1.12
N ILE A 61 2.05 7.91 0.87
CA ILE A 61 3.13 8.26 1.78
C ILE A 61 2.84 9.53 2.59
N ASP A 62 1.70 10.16 2.37
CA ASP A 62 1.39 11.46 2.97
C ASP A 62 1.40 11.43 4.51
N ASP A 63 0.82 10.41 5.10
CA ASP A 63 0.77 10.27 6.56
C ASP A 63 2.17 10.17 7.15
N VAL A 64 3.10 9.58 6.41
CA VAL A 64 4.47 9.40 6.87
C VAL A 64 5.26 10.70 6.76
N MET A 65 4.92 11.51 5.75
CA MET A 65 5.62 12.76 5.48
C MET A 65 5.22 13.89 6.42
N LYS A 66 4.15 13.70 7.15
CA LYS A 66 3.74 14.67 8.16
C LYS A 66 4.64 14.54 9.38
#